data_863b71e0720a238a0ad50787cd507649
#
_entry.id   863b71e0720a238a0ad50787cd507649
#
_cell.length_a   1.000
_cell.length_b   1.000
_cell.length_c   1.000
_cell.angle_alpha   90.00
_cell.angle_beta   90.00
_cell.angle_gamma   90.00
#
_symmetry.space_group_name_H-M   'P 1'
#
loop_
_entity.id
_entity.type
_entity.pdbx_description
1 polymer ?
#
loop_
_entity_poly.entity_id
_entity_poly.type
_entity_poly.pdbx_seq_one_letter_code
_entity_poly.pdbx_strand_id
1 'polypeptide(L)'
;MYEDKVKKSLRKIIIFAVIIGIFLASIGAGFFYVIRTAFDRSTDERMIEETDNYKKRLDKQINNNFQMLNTVASIIGNSNLDESADFDSILERAYIENDFLTVAFFYNDEMGTLSTGDHIISSDIHLSSLQPEVQEVVRKALRGKENVSEPFYGDFSEEEVFTFGVPVYRNKQIVGAMIASSVVDIFSEIIDGEKVLNGSAYIHLLDVNGKFLIRSSHAVVKEKKTDIFKEPYLSGDELTKIKKSMKNSEIVRFTFTYEGKEYHSILEPLDVNEWYLFCINSVQNSNSGIYSVAYAVACFFVIIVLLVGYLLIYGYRTMKKNNQQLMDFAYLDRLTGIYNLNRFGELAHQHIEEHSEYAIAALNVRKFKFINEIFGKEQADRLLCYIGRILNDNIKDGELVCRDSADVFYMFLLETEKNILEVRLKEILEKIRTSSNDSNSNYRITMSCGIATATDKQELKVSMTHAMFALEISKNSFKIPLWFFDAALHEQEKMNDYIERHMY
;
A
#
# COMPACT_ATOMS: atom_id res chain seq x y z
N MET A 1 15.44 -38.33 -8.68
CA MET A 1 15.04 -38.27 -7.22
C MET A 1 15.60 -37.05 -6.50
N TYR A 2 16.89 -36.67 -6.63
CA TYR A 2 17.48 -35.48 -5.96
C TYR A 2 16.96 -34.15 -6.59
N GLU A 3 16.89 -34.08 -7.92
CA GLU A 3 16.35 -32.90 -8.65
C GLU A 3 14.91 -32.56 -8.28
N ASP A 4 14.07 -33.58 -8.06
CA ASP A 4 12.68 -33.39 -7.63
C ASP A 4 12.58 -32.89 -6.19
N LYS A 5 13.48 -33.32 -5.29
CA LYS A 5 13.56 -32.81 -3.92
C LYS A 5 13.95 -31.33 -3.91
N VAL A 6 14.92 -30.92 -4.75
CA VAL A 6 15.35 -29.53 -4.87
C VAL A 6 14.24 -28.66 -5.47
N LYS A 7 13.57 -29.09 -6.55
CA LYS A 7 12.42 -28.40 -7.13
C LYS A 7 11.27 -28.25 -6.13
N LYS A 8 11.00 -29.27 -5.32
CA LYS A 8 9.95 -29.25 -4.30
C LYS A 8 10.29 -28.30 -3.14
N SER A 9 11.55 -28.23 -2.72
CA SER A 9 12.03 -27.28 -1.70
C SER A 9 11.96 -25.83 -2.21
N LEU A 10 12.39 -25.57 -3.43
CA LEU A 10 12.32 -24.26 -4.08
C LEU A 10 10.87 -23.76 -4.22
N ARG A 11 9.95 -24.65 -4.60
CA ARG A 11 8.51 -24.31 -4.68
C ARG A 11 7.94 -23.90 -3.31
N LYS A 12 8.37 -24.56 -2.23
CA LYS A 12 7.96 -24.19 -0.87
C LYS A 12 8.48 -22.80 -0.48
N ILE A 13 9.72 -22.46 -0.81
CA ILE A 13 10.30 -21.14 -0.53
C ILE A 13 9.54 -20.04 -1.30
N ILE A 14 9.20 -20.27 -2.57
CA ILE A 14 8.42 -19.32 -3.36
C ILE A 14 7.03 -19.13 -2.78
N ILE A 15 6.35 -20.21 -2.40
CA ILE A 15 5.02 -20.13 -1.77
C ILE A 15 5.10 -19.34 -0.46
N PHE A 16 6.09 -19.63 0.39
CA PHE A 16 6.29 -18.93 1.66
C PHE A 16 6.56 -17.43 1.45
N ALA A 17 7.35 -17.10 0.42
CA ALA A 17 7.64 -15.73 0.01
C ALA A 17 6.40 -14.95 -0.43
N VAL A 18 5.54 -15.59 -1.23
CA VAL A 18 4.26 -15.01 -1.66
C VAL A 18 3.34 -14.78 -0.46
N ILE A 19 3.28 -15.73 0.48
CA ILE A 19 2.48 -15.60 1.70
C ILE A 19 2.97 -14.41 2.53
N ILE A 20 4.28 -14.25 2.73
CA ILE A 20 4.86 -13.09 3.43
C ILE A 20 4.52 -11.79 2.70
N GLY A 21 4.61 -11.74 1.37
CA GLY A 21 4.27 -10.57 0.58
C GLY A 21 2.80 -10.16 0.74
N ILE A 22 1.88 -11.12 0.67
CA ILE A 22 0.45 -10.89 0.91
C ILE A 22 0.19 -10.42 2.34
N PHE A 23 0.86 -11.01 3.33
CA PHE A 23 0.73 -10.64 4.74
C PHE A 23 1.19 -9.20 5.00
N LEU A 24 2.35 -8.81 4.46
CA LEU A 24 2.87 -7.43 4.56
C LEU A 24 1.95 -6.42 3.86
N ALA A 25 1.44 -6.75 2.68
CA ALA A 25 0.47 -5.91 1.97
C ALA A 25 -0.83 -5.74 2.76
N SER A 26 -1.32 -6.81 3.40
CA SER A 26 -2.52 -6.77 4.25
C SER A 26 -2.31 -5.91 5.49
N ILE A 27 -1.13 -5.97 6.13
CA ILE A 27 -0.77 -5.09 7.26
C ILE A 27 -0.73 -3.63 6.81
N GLY A 28 -0.10 -3.33 5.67
CA GLY A 28 -0.04 -1.97 5.11
C GLY A 28 -1.42 -1.40 4.81
N ALA A 29 -2.30 -2.19 4.20
CA ALA A 29 -3.68 -1.80 3.92
C ALA A 29 -4.50 -1.59 5.21
N GLY A 30 -4.35 -2.50 6.20
CA GLY A 30 -5.00 -2.37 7.51
C GLY A 30 -4.54 -1.12 8.26
N PHE A 31 -3.24 -0.83 8.26
CA PHE A 31 -2.68 0.36 8.89
C PHE A 31 -3.19 1.65 8.21
N PHE A 32 -3.23 1.68 6.87
CA PHE A 32 -3.79 2.81 6.13
C PHE A 32 -5.26 3.03 6.46
N TYR A 33 -6.06 1.97 6.54
CA TYR A 33 -7.47 2.04 6.93
C TYR A 33 -7.66 2.59 8.35
N VAL A 34 -6.87 2.10 9.33
CA VAL A 34 -6.94 2.57 10.72
C VAL A 34 -6.55 4.05 10.83
N ILE A 35 -5.49 4.47 10.14
CA ILE A 35 -5.10 5.88 10.13
C ILE A 35 -6.23 6.73 9.54
N ARG A 36 -6.76 6.36 8.37
CA ARG A 36 -7.84 7.11 7.73
C ARG A 36 -9.05 7.28 8.65
N THR A 37 -9.53 6.18 9.23
CA THR A 37 -10.70 6.22 10.12
C THR A 37 -10.46 7.00 11.41
N ALA A 38 -9.25 6.92 11.98
CA ALA A 38 -8.88 7.69 13.16
C ALA A 38 -8.85 9.21 12.87
N PHE A 39 -8.42 9.59 11.67
CA PHE A 39 -8.39 11.00 11.27
C PHE A 39 -9.75 11.56 10.95
N ASP A 40 -10.58 10.83 10.20
CA ASP A 40 -11.95 11.25 9.92
C ASP A 40 -12.69 11.51 11.25
N ARG A 41 -12.56 10.58 12.21
CA ARG A 41 -13.14 10.75 13.55
C ARG A 41 -12.56 11.95 14.31
N SER A 42 -11.26 12.15 14.30
CA SER A 42 -10.61 13.29 14.96
C SER A 42 -11.05 14.63 14.36
N THR A 43 -11.27 14.69 13.05
CA THR A 43 -11.76 15.88 12.36
C THR A 43 -13.19 16.18 12.75
N ASP A 44 -14.06 15.19 12.81
CA ASP A 44 -15.45 15.34 13.25
C ASP A 44 -15.53 15.79 14.72
N GLU A 45 -14.72 15.21 15.62
CA GLU A 45 -14.66 15.61 17.02
C GLU A 45 -14.22 17.08 17.19
N ARG A 46 -13.21 17.52 16.45
CA ARG A 46 -12.76 18.92 16.43
C ARG A 46 -13.81 19.86 15.85
N MET A 47 -14.50 19.42 14.81
CA MET A 47 -15.57 20.21 14.18
C MET A 47 -16.71 20.44 15.15
N ILE A 48 -17.07 19.45 15.97
CA ILE A 48 -18.07 19.58 17.04
C ILE A 48 -17.60 20.59 18.10
N GLU A 49 -16.37 20.41 18.59
CA GLU A 49 -15.79 21.29 19.63
C GLU A 49 -15.73 22.76 19.17
N GLU A 50 -15.28 22.98 17.93
CA GLU A 50 -15.24 24.33 17.35
C GLU A 50 -16.64 24.91 17.17
N THR A 51 -17.61 24.12 16.68
CA THR A 51 -18.99 24.61 16.51
C THR A 51 -19.61 24.98 17.87
N ASP A 52 -19.41 24.18 18.92
CA ASP A 52 -19.86 24.47 20.29
C ASP A 52 -19.18 25.74 20.85
N ASN A 53 -17.89 25.96 20.56
CA ASN A 53 -17.20 27.19 20.94
C ASN A 53 -17.82 28.43 20.28
N TYR A 54 -18.14 28.36 18.99
CA TYR A 54 -18.83 29.44 18.28
C TYR A 54 -20.22 29.65 18.80
N LYS A 55 -20.99 28.59 19.09
CA LYS A 55 -22.28 28.66 19.78
C LYS A 55 -22.18 29.46 21.09
N LYS A 56 -21.24 29.08 21.95
CA LYS A 56 -21.03 29.79 23.25
C LYS A 56 -20.66 31.25 23.06
N ARG A 57 -19.89 31.60 22.04
CA ARG A 57 -19.52 33.01 21.75
C ARG A 57 -20.74 33.82 21.29
N LEU A 58 -21.54 33.25 20.38
CA LEU A 58 -22.76 33.91 19.88
C LEU A 58 -23.83 34.03 20.97
N ASP A 59 -24.10 32.95 21.71
CA ASP A 59 -25.02 32.97 22.83
C ASP A 59 -24.60 33.99 23.89
N LYS A 60 -23.30 34.12 24.17
CA LYS A 60 -22.76 35.14 25.07
C LYS A 60 -23.02 36.53 24.54
N GLN A 61 -22.81 36.79 23.24
CA GLN A 61 -23.08 38.11 22.65
C GLN A 61 -24.58 38.45 22.71
N ILE A 62 -25.43 37.50 22.34
CA ILE A 62 -26.88 37.65 22.41
C ILE A 62 -27.34 37.93 23.86
N ASN A 63 -26.85 37.13 24.81
CA ASN A 63 -27.18 37.30 26.22
C ASN A 63 -26.66 38.64 26.80
N ASN A 64 -25.46 39.08 26.38
CA ASN A 64 -24.96 40.40 26.77
C ASN A 64 -25.89 41.51 26.29
N ASN A 65 -26.38 41.47 25.04
CA ASN A 65 -27.31 42.44 24.52
C ASN A 65 -28.63 42.45 25.31
N PHE A 66 -29.17 41.24 25.64
CA PHE A 66 -30.37 41.16 26.50
C PHE A 66 -30.11 41.67 27.91
N GLN A 67 -28.98 41.36 28.53
CA GLN A 67 -28.66 41.85 29.89
C GLN A 67 -28.51 43.36 29.93
N MET A 68 -27.85 43.96 28.92
CA MET A 68 -27.78 45.42 28.81
C MET A 68 -29.14 46.03 28.65
N LEU A 69 -29.96 45.50 27.74
CA LEU A 69 -31.30 46.00 27.48
C LEU A 69 -32.23 45.85 28.71
N ASN A 70 -32.15 44.73 29.44
CA ASN A 70 -32.87 44.51 30.69
C ASN A 70 -32.44 45.46 31.80
N THR A 71 -31.17 45.85 31.86
CA THR A 71 -30.70 46.84 32.82
C THR A 71 -31.33 48.19 32.54
N VAL A 72 -31.35 48.64 31.30
CA VAL A 72 -31.99 49.85 30.87
C VAL A 72 -33.52 49.78 31.12
N ALA A 73 -34.16 48.70 30.76
CA ALA A 73 -35.58 48.43 31.00
C ALA A 73 -35.91 48.49 32.46
N SER A 74 -35.06 47.97 33.36
CA SER A 74 -35.26 48.08 34.83
C SER A 74 -35.15 49.53 35.34
N ILE A 75 -34.22 50.32 34.83
CA ILE A 75 -34.08 51.73 35.18
C ILE A 75 -35.32 52.48 34.74
N ILE A 76 -35.78 52.30 33.50
CA ILE A 76 -37.01 52.93 32.98
C ILE A 76 -38.24 52.52 33.79
N GLY A 77 -38.38 51.24 34.09
CA GLY A 77 -39.50 50.72 34.88
C GLY A 77 -39.63 51.31 36.29
N ASN A 78 -38.52 51.74 36.91
CA ASN A 78 -38.43 52.32 38.24
C ASN A 78 -38.39 53.87 38.23
N SER A 79 -38.20 54.50 37.05
CA SER A 79 -38.24 55.98 36.92
C SER A 79 -39.66 56.52 36.79
N ASN A 80 -39.86 57.83 37.09
CA ASN A 80 -41.10 58.52 36.82
C ASN A 80 -41.11 58.84 35.29
N LEU A 81 -41.92 58.11 34.51
CA LEU A 81 -42.06 58.29 33.06
C LEU A 81 -42.70 59.61 32.65
N ASP A 82 -43.19 60.45 33.63
CA ASP A 82 -43.82 61.72 33.36
C ASP A 82 -42.83 62.90 33.23
N GLU A 83 -41.54 62.72 33.49
CA GLU A 83 -40.49 63.70 33.28
C GLU A 83 -39.69 63.38 32.04
N SER A 84 -40.02 63.96 30.88
CA SER A 84 -39.45 63.68 29.56
C SER A 84 -37.91 63.83 29.48
N ALA A 85 -37.34 64.80 30.19
CA ALA A 85 -35.91 65.10 30.16
C ALA A 85 -35.02 63.98 30.79
N ASP A 86 -35.50 63.34 31.87
CA ASP A 86 -34.76 62.20 32.47
C ASP A 86 -34.84 60.91 31.60
N PHE A 87 -35.98 60.72 30.96
CA PHE A 87 -36.23 59.59 30.10
C PHE A 87 -35.34 59.61 28.83
N ASP A 88 -35.31 60.80 28.18
CA ASP A 88 -34.48 61.01 26.99
C ASP A 88 -33.00 60.81 27.30
N SER A 89 -32.53 61.28 28.47
CA SER A 89 -31.13 61.09 28.89
C SER A 89 -30.79 59.65 29.22
N ILE A 90 -31.73 58.81 29.66
CA ILE A 90 -31.51 57.35 29.84
C ILE A 90 -31.39 56.67 28.53
N LEU A 91 -32.22 56.97 27.52
CA LEU A 91 -32.13 56.40 26.17
C LEU A 91 -30.84 56.79 25.46
N GLU A 92 -30.43 58.06 25.58
CA GLU A 92 -29.20 58.56 25.01
C GLU A 92 -27.97 57.87 25.62
N ARG A 93 -27.93 57.71 26.95
CA ARG A 93 -26.85 56.94 27.61
C ARG A 93 -26.85 55.48 27.23
N ALA A 94 -28.02 54.86 27.13
CA ALA A 94 -28.15 53.47 26.70
C ALA A 94 -27.57 53.25 25.28
N TYR A 95 -27.70 54.27 24.43
CA TYR A 95 -27.08 54.28 23.10
C TYR A 95 -25.54 54.49 23.18
N ILE A 96 -25.07 55.52 23.89
CA ILE A 96 -23.65 55.92 23.92
C ILE A 96 -22.78 54.87 24.62
N GLU A 97 -23.29 54.27 25.70
CA GLU A 97 -22.52 53.31 26.54
C GLU A 97 -22.55 51.89 26.02
N ASN A 98 -23.35 51.56 24.99
CA ASN A 98 -23.51 50.25 24.43
C ASN A 98 -23.39 50.33 22.90
N ASP A 99 -22.92 49.29 22.26
CA ASP A 99 -22.75 49.20 20.80
C ASP A 99 -24.09 49.00 20.06
N PHE A 100 -25.17 49.69 20.52
CA PHE A 100 -26.43 49.69 19.83
C PHE A 100 -26.53 50.81 18.81
N LEU A 101 -27.11 50.52 17.65
CA LEU A 101 -27.32 51.49 16.59
C LEU A 101 -28.56 52.37 16.86
N THR A 102 -29.60 51.77 17.45
CA THR A 102 -30.82 52.45 17.87
C THR A 102 -31.30 51.88 19.18
N VAL A 103 -31.93 52.71 20.00
CA VAL A 103 -32.60 52.31 21.26
C VAL A 103 -33.95 52.97 21.28
N ALA A 104 -35.02 52.19 21.62
CA ALA A 104 -36.37 52.75 21.69
C ALA A 104 -37.18 52.14 22.83
N PHE A 105 -38.13 52.91 23.36
CA PHE A 105 -39.12 52.42 24.27
C PHE A 105 -40.54 52.64 23.71
N PHE A 106 -41.36 51.60 23.78
CA PHE A 106 -42.74 51.60 23.35
C PHE A 106 -43.68 51.34 24.56
N TYR A 107 -44.70 52.19 24.71
CA TYR A 107 -45.79 52.00 25.68
C TYR A 107 -46.76 50.89 25.22
N ASN A 108 -47.69 50.53 26.09
CA ASN A 108 -48.72 49.52 25.81
C ASN A 108 -49.69 49.90 24.68
N ASP A 109 -49.77 51.17 24.35
CA ASP A 109 -50.62 51.76 23.29
C ASP A 109 -49.90 51.79 21.95
N GLU A 110 -48.72 51.16 21.86
CA GLU A 110 -47.84 51.11 20.66
C GLU A 110 -47.28 52.51 20.27
N MET A 111 -47.39 53.55 21.16
CA MET A 111 -46.65 54.81 21.00
C MET A 111 -45.23 54.65 21.62
N GLY A 112 -44.24 55.25 21.04
CA GLY A 112 -42.89 55.15 21.55
C GLY A 112 -41.97 56.30 21.24
N THR A 113 -40.77 56.24 21.85
CA THR A 113 -39.69 57.20 21.70
C THR A 113 -38.46 56.45 21.23
N LEU A 114 -37.78 56.96 20.18
CA LEU A 114 -36.64 56.37 19.56
C LEU A 114 -35.43 57.31 19.67
N SER A 115 -34.27 56.74 20.02
CA SER A 115 -32.97 57.39 20.01
C SER A 115 -32.07 56.77 18.95
N THR A 116 -31.40 57.58 18.12
CA THR A 116 -30.39 57.21 17.17
C THR A 116 -29.11 58.04 17.42
N GLY A 117 -27.96 57.59 16.90
CA GLY A 117 -26.64 58.15 17.24
C GLY A 117 -26.37 59.63 17.11
N ASP A 118 -27.11 60.34 16.31
CA ASP A 118 -26.83 61.73 16.01
C ASP A 118 -27.71 62.78 16.75
N HIS A 119 -28.29 62.43 17.83
CA HIS A 119 -29.36 63.14 18.56
C HIS A 119 -30.76 62.68 18.22
N ILE A 120 -31.42 62.46 19.19
CA ILE A 120 -32.79 62.13 19.32
C ILE A 120 -33.69 62.81 18.32
N ILE A 121 -34.52 62.22 17.73
CA ILE A 121 -35.51 61.43 18.28
C ILE A 121 -36.83 61.88 17.80
N SER A 122 -37.47 61.01 17.37
CA SER A 122 -38.92 61.20 17.25
C SER A 122 -39.55 60.74 18.54
N SER A 123 -40.03 61.63 19.39
CA SER A 123 -41.07 61.36 20.38
C SER A 123 -42.41 61.25 19.63
N ASP A 124 -43.26 60.30 20.06
CA ASP A 124 -44.56 60.01 19.44
C ASP A 124 -44.52 59.22 18.13
N ILE A 125 -43.58 58.25 17.99
CA ILE A 125 -43.58 57.29 16.92
C ILE A 125 -44.61 56.17 17.17
N HIS A 126 -45.52 55.97 16.22
CA HIS A 126 -46.43 54.85 16.29
C HIS A 126 -45.73 53.58 15.73
N LEU A 127 -45.84 52.46 16.47
CA LEU A 127 -45.17 51.18 16.10
C LEU A 127 -45.47 50.72 14.65
N SER A 128 -46.68 50.99 14.16
CA SER A 128 -47.09 50.64 12.80
C SER A 128 -46.31 51.37 11.69
N SER A 129 -45.56 52.42 12.01
CA SER A 129 -44.70 53.15 11.05
C SER A 129 -43.32 52.48 10.85
N LEU A 130 -42.95 51.54 11.72
CA LEU A 130 -41.69 50.82 11.65
C LEU A 130 -41.82 49.53 10.86
N GLN A 131 -40.67 48.94 10.53
CA GLN A 131 -40.62 47.68 9.79
C GLN A 131 -41.32 46.54 10.51
N PRO A 132 -41.87 45.56 9.78
CA PRO A 132 -42.60 44.41 10.34
C PRO A 132 -41.78 43.63 11.40
N GLU A 133 -40.46 43.53 11.20
CA GLU A 133 -39.51 42.84 12.09
C GLU A 133 -39.48 43.53 13.48
N VAL A 134 -39.41 44.86 13.49
CA VAL A 134 -39.43 45.66 14.71
C VAL A 134 -40.79 45.56 15.40
N GLN A 135 -41.87 45.65 14.61
CA GLN A 135 -43.24 45.51 15.16
C GLN A 135 -43.43 44.16 15.85
N GLU A 136 -42.93 43.09 15.28
CA GLU A 136 -43.01 41.75 15.87
C GLU A 136 -42.24 41.67 17.19
N VAL A 137 -41.00 42.23 17.22
CA VAL A 137 -40.18 42.27 18.43
C VAL A 137 -40.87 43.01 19.57
N VAL A 138 -41.38 44.19 19.31
CA VAL A 138 -42.10 45.02 20.32
C VAL A 138 -43.34 44.27 20.83
N ARG A 139 -44.17 43.71 19.93
CA ARG A 139 -45.38 42.98 20.34
C ARG A 139 -45.08 41.72 21.17
N LYS A 140 -43.99 41.02 20.88
CA LYS A 140 -43.54 39.88 21.71
C LYS A 140 -43.07 40.33 23.08
N ALA A 141 -42.30 41.44 23.16
CA ALA A 141 -41.86 42.04 24.42
C ALA A 141 -43.05 42.54 25.28
N LEU A 142 -44.03 43.20 24.67
CA LEU A 142 -45.26 43.60 25.35
C LEU A 142 -46.07 42.43 25.91
N ARG A 143 -45.89 41.22 25.39
CA ARG A 143 -46.44 39.94 25.89
C ARG A 143 -45.60 39.30 26.99
N GLY A 144 -44.50 39.94 27.40
CA GLY A 144 -43.56 39.41 28.40
C GLY A 144 -42.50 38.48 27.93
N LYS A 145 -42.20 38.44 26.63
CA LYS A 145 -41.17 37.56 26.05
C LYS A 145 -39.98 38.35 25.52
N GLU A 146 -38.79 38.07 26.06
CA GLU A 146 -37.57 38.50 25.45
C GLU A 146 -37.42 37.84 24.08
N ASN A 147 -37.00 38.60 23.09
CA ASN A 147 -36.85 38.09 21.75
C ASN A 147 -35.92 38.97 20.88
N VAL A 148 -35.44 38.43 19.76
CA VAL A 148 -34.64 39.12 18.77
C VAL A 148 -35.23 38.87 17.39
N SER A 149 -35.12 39.85 16.47
CA SER A 149 -35.56 39.71 15.08
C SER A 149 -34.63 38.83 14.24
N GLU A 150 -35.10 38.40 13.08
CA GLU A 150 -34.18 38.05 11.98
C GLU A 150 -33.45 39.33 11.51
N PRO A 151 -32.30 39.19 10.76
CA PRO A 151 -31.64 40.34 10.18
C PRO A 151 -32.51 41.02 9.14
N PHE A 152 -32.51 42.36 9.19
CA PHE A 152 -33.21 43.20 8.22
C PHE A 152 -32.45 44.52 8.06
N TYR A 153 -32.67 45.24 6.96
CA TYR A 153 -32.11 46.59 6.79
C TYR A 153 -32.88 47.58 7.65
N GLY A 154 -32.13 48.25 8.50
CA GLY A 154 -32.75 49.19 9.47
C GLY A 154 -33.37 50.43 8.82
N ASP A 155 -34.48 50.95 9.41
CA ASP A 155 -35.13 52.16 8.90
C ASP A 155 -34.24 53.41 9.03
N PHE A 156 -33.28 53.38 9.93
CA PHE A 156 -32.41 54.53 10.28
C PHE A 156 -30.93 54.33 9.96
N SER A 157 -30.60 53.25 9.25
CA SER A 157 -29.25 52.98 8.79
C SER A 157 -29.31 52.19 7.49
N GLU A 158 -28.28 52.28 6.65
CA GLU A 158 -28.10 51.44 5.48
C GLU A 158 -27.52 50.07 5.84
N GLU A 159 -27.41 49.77 7.14
CA GLU A 159 -26.82 48.54 7.67
C GLU A 159 -27.88 47.48 8.00
N GLU A 160 -27.50 46.24 7.88
CA GLU A 160 -28.31 45.10 8.30
C GLU A 160 -28.22 44.94 9.83
N VAL A 161 -29.35 44.83 10.51
CA VAL A 161 -29.44 44.85 11.97
C VAL A 161 -30.28 43.70 12.53
N PHE A 162 -29.96 43.31 13.77
CA PHE A 162 -30.82 42.55 14.64
C PHE A 162 -31.49 43.53 15.62
N THR A 163 -32.78 43.41 15.86
CA THR A 163 -33.48 44.17 16.92
C THR A 163 -33.80 43.24 18.07
N PHE A 164 -33.31 43.58 19.24
CA PHE A 164 -33.58 42.91 20.53
C PHE A 164 -34.73 43.61 21.23
N GLY A 165 -35.60 42.83 21.91
CA GLY A 165 -36.71 43.39 22.64
C GLY A 165 -36.92 42.69 23.98
N VAL A 166 -37.13 43.51 25.02
CA VAL A 166 -37.42 43.04 26.38
C VAL A 166 -38.62 43.74 26.97
N PRO A 167 -39.41 43.09 27.84
CA PRO A 167 -40.51 43.73 28.54
C PRO A 167 -40.02 44.69 29.63
N VAL A 168 -40.69 45.81 29.80
CA VAL A 168 -40.46 46.77 30.91
C VAL A 168 -41.50 46.57 31.97
N TYR A 169 -41.09 46.25 33.18
CA TYR A 169 -41.94 45.96 34.29
C TYR A 169 -41.94 47.11 35.28
N ARG A 170 -43.17 47.54 35.74
CA ARG A 170 -43.39 48.39 36.89
C ARG A 170 -44.37 47.70 37.81
N ASN A 171 -44.00 47.51 39.08
CA ASN A 171 -44.83 46.81 40.06
C ASN A 171 -45.35 45.43 39.57
N LYS A 172 -44.53 44.68 38.87
CA LYS A 172 -44.82 43.36 38.24
C LYS A 172 -45.86 43.44 37.11
N GLN A 173 -46.21 44.59 36.63
CA GLN A 173 -47.03 44.76 35.41
C GLN A 173 -46.15 45.25 34.27
N ILE A 174 -46.43 44.80 33.05
CA ILE A 174 -45.76 45.30 31.86
C ILE A 174 -46.28 46.67 31.52
N VAL A 175 -45.42 47.66 31.52
CA VAL A 175 -45.73 49.05 31.18
C VAL A 175 -45.28 49.48 29.81
N GLY A 176 -44.47 48.65 29.17
CA GLY A 176 -43.96 48.90 27.84
C GLY A 176 -42.95 47.85 27.41
N ALA A 177 -42.30 48.06 26.26
CA ALA A 177 -41.25 47.29 25.73
C ALA A 177 -40.00 48.15 25.41
N MET A 178 -38.83 47.70 25.82
CA MET A 178 -37.57 48.29 25.43
C MET A 178 -36.99 47.50 24.27
N ILE A 179 -36.56 48.21 23.23
CA ILE A 179 -35.88 47.59 22.09
C ILE A 179 -34.56 48.29 21.83
N ALA A 180 -33.63 47.53 21.26
CA ALA A 180 -32.37 48.05 20.72
C ALA A 180 -31.94 47.29 19.47
N SER A 181 -31.37 47.97 18.51
CA SER A 181 -30.84 47.37 17.29
C SER A 181 -29.32 47.35 17.34
N SER A 182 -28.75 46.21 17.00
CA SER A 182 -27.32 45.98 16.88
C SER A 182 -26.98 45.56 15.44
N VAL A 183 -25.88 46.05 14.91
CA VAL A 183 -25.42 45.69 13.54
C VAL A 183 -25.09 44.22 13.44
N VAL A 184 -25.43 43.60 12.31
CA VAL A 184 -25.15 42.21 12.02
C VAL A 184 -23.64 41.96 11.94
N ASP A 185 -22.86 42.98 11.62
CA ASP A 185 -21.39 42.86 11.47
C ASP A 185 -20.69 42.40 12.76
N ILE A 186 -21.18 42.76 13.94
CA ILE A 186 -20.68 42.29 15.24
C ILE A 186 -20.74 40.76 15.31
N PHE A 187 -21.83 40.19 14.85
CA PHE A 187 -22.04 38.73 14.80
C PHE A 187 -21.26 38.09 13.68
N SER A 188 -21.14 38.78 12.53
CA SER A 188 -20.32 38.35 11.40
C SER A 188 -18.85 38.29 11.77
N GLU A 189 -18.32 39.24 12.56
CA GLU A 189 -16.96 39.23 13.09
C GLU A 189 -16.69 38.03 14.00
N ILE A 190 -17.68 37.61 14.80
CA ILE A 190 -17.56 36.39 15.61
C ILE A 190 -17.42 35.16 14.71
N ILE A 191 -18.22 35.10 13.65
CA ILE A 191 -18.25 33.97 12.70
C ILE A 191 -16.97 33.91 11.86
N ASP A 192 -16.45 35.07 11.43
CA ASP A 192 -15.31 35.19 10.51
C ASP A 192 -13.98 35.51 11.21
N GLY A 193 -13.99 35.82 12.52
CA GLY A 193 -12.83 36.35 13.26
C GLY A 193 -11.67 35.37 13.43
N GLU A 194 -11.91 34.08 13.41
CA GLU A 194 -10.91 33.05 13.51
C GLU A 194 -11.09 32.03 12.39
N LYS A 195 -9.97 31.46 11.92
CA LYS A 195 -10.01 30.40 10.92
C LYS A 195 -10.44 29.09 11.55
N VAL A 196 -11.69 28.71 11.36
CA VAL A 196 -12.23 27.42 11.80
C VAL A 196 -11.40 26.28 11.19
N LEU A 197 -10.93 25.36 12.02
CA LEU A 197 -10.11 24.22 11.61
C LEU A 197 -8.93 24.62 10.67
N ASN A 198 -8.18 25.65 11.06
CA ASN A 198 -7.06 26.18 10.26
C ASN A 198 -7.46 26.70 8.86
N GLY A 199 -8.72 27.12 8.68
CA GLY A 199 -9.23 27.65 7.41
C GLY A 199 -9.78 26.58 6.46
N SER A 200 -9.97 25.36 6.92
CA SER A 200 -10.62 24.31 6.13
C SER A 200 -12.13 24.28 6.30
N ALA A 201 -12.64 24.88 7.37
CA ALA A 201 -14.06 24.98 7.67
C ALA A 201 -14.52 26.44 7.77
N TYR A 202 -15.82 26.65 7.66
CA TYR A 202 -16.49 27.93 7.84
C TYR A 202 -17.88 27.70 8.43
N ILE A 203 -18.43 28.74 9.07
CA ILE A 203 -19.68 28.67 9.80
C ILE A 203 -20.66 29.71 9.25
N HIS A 204 -21.92 29.31 9.12
CA HIS A 204 -23.04 30.18 8.81
C HIS A 204 -24.07 30.18 9.94
N LEU A 205 -24.88 31.22 10.04
CA LEU A 205 -26.07 31.24 10.87
C LEU A 205 -27.30 31.06 9.99
N LEU A 206 -28.17 30.12 10.36
CA LEU A 206 -29.41 29.78 9.64
C LEU A 206 -30.63 29.90 10.57
N ASP A 207 -31.81 30.08 9.96
CA ASP A 207 -33.07 29.78 10.62
C ASP A 207 -33.41 28.28 10.56
N VAL A 208 -34.45 27.85 11.25
CA VAL A 208 -34.96 26.46 11.24
C VAL A 208 -35.44 26.00 9.87
N ASN A 209 -35.75 26.93 8.96
CA ASN A 209 -36.17 26.64 7.60
C ASN A 209 -34.98 26.56 6.59
N GLY A 210 -33.76 26.73 7.09
CA GLY A 210 -32.56 26.66 6.27
C GLY A 210 -32.19 27.96 5.55
N LYS A 211 -32.86 29.07 5.84
CA LYS A 211 -32.54 30.40 5.31
C LYS A 211 -31.25 30.91 5.98
N PHE A 212 -30.34 31.45 5.19
CA PHE A 212 -29.14 32.07 5.73
C PHE A 212 -29.49 33.43 6.41
N LEU A 213 -29.15 33.54 7.69
CA LEU A 213 -29.21 34.77 8.45
C LEU A 213 -27.87 35.51 8.40
N ILE A 214 -26.75 34.81 8.60
CA ILE A 214 -25.43 35.37 8.44
C ILE A 214 -24.58 34.35 7.62
N ARG A 215 -23.81 34.89 6.68
CA ARG A 215 -22.90 34.10 5.86
C ARG A 215 -21.47 34.43 6.18
N SER A 216 -20.64 33.40 6.32
CA SER A 216 -19.22 33.59 6.41
C SER A 216 -18.67 34.16 5.11
N SER A 217 -17.75 35.11 5.22
CA SER A 217 -16.98 35.67 4.11
C SER A 217 -15.99 34.67 3.54
N HIS A 218 -15.64 33.62 4.32
CA HIS A 218 -14.72 32.55 3.94
C HIS A 218 -15.38 31.39 3.19
N ALA A 219 -16.70 31.49 2.94
CA ALA A 219 -17.44 30.44 2.25
C ALA A 219 -16.86 30.16 0.87
N VAL A 220 -16.53 28.88 0.60
CA VAL A 220 -16.05 28.41 -0.71
C VAL A 220 -17.15 28.55 -1.77
N VAL A 221 -18.40 28.45 -1.34
CA VAL A 221 -19.56 28.58 -2.22
C VAL A 221 -19.94 30.06 -2.34
N LYS A 222 -19.50 30.72 -3.40
CA LYS A 222 -19.70 32.16 -3.66
C LYS A 222 -21.09 32.51 -4.24
N GLU A 223 -21.92 31.55 -4.55
CA GLU A 223 -23.26 31.82 -5.09
C GLU A 223 -24.18 32.39 -3.99
N LYS A 224 -24.97 33.43 -4.37
CA LYS A 224 -25.95 34.05 -3.52
C LYS A 224 -27.20 33.17 -3.34
N LYS A 225 -27.02 32.01 -2.74
CA LYS A 225 -28.13 31.12 -2.40
C LYS A 225 -28.74 31.53 -1.08
N THR A 226 -30.03 31.54 -1.02
CA THR A 226 -30.79 32.05 0.14
C THR A 226 -31.22 30.98 1.13
N ASP A 227 -31.09 29.70 0.73
CA ASP A 227 -31.68 28.59 1.48
C ASP A 227 -30.90 27.30 1.20
N ILE A 228 -30.40 26.63 2.24
CA ILE A 228 -29.65 25.37 2.11
C ILE A 228 -30.52 24.22 1.59
N PHE A 229 -31.83 24.24 1.83
CA PHE A 229 -32.73 23.17 1.41
C PHE A 229 -33.12 23.21 -0.07
N LYS A 230 -32.75 24.28 -0.76
CA LYS A 230 -32.91 24.41 -2.23
C LYS A 230 -31.66 23.95 -3.00
N GLU A 231 -30.65 23.50 -2.27
CA GLU A 231 -29.40 23.06 -2.88
C GLU A 231 -29.54 21.67 -3.49
N PRO A 232 -28.95 21.44 -4.68
CA PRO A 232 -29.06 20.17 -5.37
C PRO A 232 -28.33 19.02 -4.66
N TYR A 233 -27.38 19.31 -3.77
CA TYR A 233 -26.63 18.33 -3.01
C TYR A 233 -27.37 17.80 -1.77
N LEU A 234 -28.52 18.42 -1.39
CA LEU A 234 -29.43 17.94 -0.35
C LEU A 234 -30.75 17.53 -1.00
N SER A 235 -31.04 16.24 -1.09
CA SER A 235 -32.25 15.76 -1.73
C SER A 235 -32.81 14.48 -1.09
N GLY A 236 -34.06 14.18 -1.37
CA GLY A 236 -34.69 12.91 -1.00
C GLY A 236 -34.93 12.73 0.50
N ASP A 237 -34.70 11.50 0.97
CA ASP A 237 -34.96 11.11 2.38
C ASP A 237 -34.04 11.81 3.37
N GLU A 238 -32.80 12.14 2.96
CA GLU A 238 -31.83 12.83 3.80
C GLU A 238 -32.29 14.25 4.13
N LEU A 239 -32.73 15.00 3.13
CA LEU A 239 -33.32 16.34 3.33
C LEU A 239 -34.48 16.31 4.29
N THR A 240 -35.37 15.30 4.16
CA THR A 240 -36.53 15.13 5.01
C THR A 240 -36.14 14.88 6.48
N LYS A 241 -35.10 14.07 6.70
CA LYS A 241 -34.53 13.78 8.01
C LYS A 241 -33.92 15.05 8.63
N ILE A 242 -33.10 15.80 7.88
CA ILE A 242 -32.46 17.05 8.34
C ILE A 242 -33.53 18.04 8.81
N LYS A 243 -34.54 18.30 7.97
CA LYS A 243 -35.66 19.20 8.32
C LYS A 243 -36.42 18.79 9.60
N LYS A 244 -36.65 17.48 9.76
CA LYS A 244 -37.31 16.94 10.94
C LYS A 244 -36.48 17.12 12.20
N SER A 245 -35.21 16.81 12.14
CA SER A 245 -34.30 16.98 13.28
C SER A 245 -34.10 18.45 13.65
N MET A 246 -33.99 19.35 12.68
CA MET A 246 -33.94 20.80 12.96
C MET A 246 -35.20 21.30 13.67
N LYS A 247 -36.37 20.84 13.25
CA LYS A 247 -37.63 21.20 13.96
C LYS A 247 -37.72 20.68 15.41
N ASN A 248 -36.96 19.63 15.73
CA ASN A 248 -36.85 19.05 17.06
C ASN A 248 -35.73 19.66 17.91
N SER A 249 -35.04 20.70 17.41
CA SER A 249 -33.86 21.29 18.05
C SER A 249 -32.73 20.26 18.29
N GLU A 250 -32.54 19.31 17.37
CA GLU A 250 -31.51 18.29 17.44
C GLU A 250 -30.26 18.73 16.68
N ILE A 251 -29.06 18.27 17.13
CA ILE A 251 -27.82 18.41 16.38
C ILE A 251 -27.88 17.46 15.17
N VAL A 252 -27.65 17.98 13.98
CA VAL A 252 -27.68 17.21 12.74
C VAL A 252 -26.28 17.13 12.13
N ARG A 253 -25.87 15.92 11.75
CA ARG A 253 -24.60 15.67 11.05
C ARG A 253 -24.91 15.00 9.74
N PHE A 254 -24.30 15.49 8.67
CA PHE A 254 -24.43 14.92 7.34
C PHE A 254 -23.22 15.25 6.48
N THR A 255 -23.05 14.47 5.42
CA THR A 255 -22.02 14.68 4.41
C THR A 255 -22.67 14.96 3.08
N PHE A 256 -22.06 15.82 2.28
CA PHE A 256 -22.52 16.08 0.93
C PHE A 256 -21.37 16.28 -0.03
N THR A 257 -21.62 16.07 -1.33
CA THR A 257 -20.65 16.30 -2.38
C THR A 257 -21.04 17.52 -3.19
N TYR A 258 -20.12 18.48 -3.32
CA TYR A 258 -20.30 19.68 -4.13
C TYR A 258 -19.06 19.87 -5.02
N GLU A 259 -19.25 20.04 -6.35
CA GLU A 259 -18.17 20.15 -7.34
C GLU A 259 -17.11 19.04 -7.25
N GLY A 260 -17.53 17.80 -6.95
CA GLY A 260 -16.64 16.65 -6.83
C GLY A 260 -15.81 16.61 -5.54
N LYS A 261 -16.08 17.50 -4.58
CA LYS A 261 -15.44 17.52 -3.26
C LYS A 261 -16.43 17.09 -2.20
N GLU A 262 -15.94 16.31 -1.25
CA GLU A 262 -16.73 15.85 -0.09
C GLU A 262 -16.63 16.87 1.05
N TYR A 263 -17.78 17.19 1.64
CA TYR A 263 -17.92 18.11 2.77
C TYR A 263 -18.61 17.42 3.92
N HIS A 264 -18.06 17.59 5.12
CA HIS A 264 -18.69 17.22 6.39
C HIS A 264 -19.37 18.43 6.96
N SER A 265 -20.59 18.25 7.50
CA SER A 265 -21.42 19.34 7.98
C SER A 265 -22.06 19.03 9.32
N ILE A 266 -22.15 20.06 10.15
CA ILE A 266 -22.87 20.04 11.44
C ILE A 266 -23.83 21.20 11.46
N LEU A 267 -25.08 20.92 11.84
CA LEU A 267 -26.09 21.89 12.21
C LEU A 267 -26.30 21.78 13.71
N GLU A 268 -25.98 22.84 14.45
CA GLU A 268 -26.09 22.88 15.90
C GLU A 268 -27.10 24.00 16.32
N PRO A 269 -28.14 23.66 17.08
CA PRO A 269 -29.14 24.64 17.48
C PRO A 269 -28.58 25.66 18.47
N LEU A 270 -28.93 26.93 18.30
CA LEU A 270 -28.78 27.99 19.28
C LEU A 270 -29.99 28.02 20.25
N ASP A 271 -29.79 28.59 21.42
CA ASP A 271 -30.85 28.69 22.44
C ASP A 271 -31.85 29.82 22.16
N VAL A 272 -31.73 30.44 20.98
CA VAL A 272 -32.52 31.62 20.57
C VAL A 272 -33.16 31.35 19.21
N ASN A 273 -34.44 31.68 19.07
CA ASN A 273 -35.24 31.74 17.84
C ASN A 273 -35.18 30.47 16.95
N GLU A 274 -34.83 29.31 17.52
CA GLU A 274 -34.62 28.06 16.73
C GLU A 274 -33.57 28.25 15.62
N TRP A 275 -32.57 29.11 15.83
CA TRP A 275 -31.49 29.34 14.93
C TRP A 275 -30.48 28.20 14.99
N TYR A 276 -29.72 28.03 13.90
CA TYR A 276 -28.75 26.99 13.76
C TYR A 276 -27.40 27.52 13.29
N LEU A 277 -26.33 27.07 13.93
CA LEU A 277 -25.00 27.17 13.38
C LEU A 277 -24.76 26.06 12.35
N PHE A 278 -24.41 26.45 11.17
CA PHE A 278 -24.07 25.52 10.08
C PHE A 278 -22.59 25.57 9.81
N CYS A 279 -21.86 24.61 10.39
CA CYS A 279 -20.43 24.42 10.16
C CYS A 279 -20.22 23.47 8.99
N ILE A 280 -19.38 23.87 8.04
CA ILE A 280 -19.04 23.13 6.82
C ILE A 280 -17.52 22.99 6.76
N ASN A 281 -17.04 21.77 6.61
CA ASN A 281 -15.62 21.45 6.47
C ASN A 281 -15.34 20.69 5.18
N SER A 282 -14.34 21.14 4.41
CA SER A 282 -13.85 20.42 3.23
C SER A 282 -12.86 19.35 3.65
N VAL A 283 -13.20 18.08 3.43
CA VAL A 283 -12.34 16.93 3.74
C VAL A 283 -10.97 17.04 3.08
N GLN A 284 -10.92 17.52 1.83
CA GLN A 284 -9.68 17.67 1.09
C GLN A 284 -8.73 18.73 1.64
N ASN A 285 -9.26 19.84 2.15
CA ASN A 285 -8.47 20.96 2.66
C ASN A 285 -8.00 20.71 4.11
N SER A 286 -8.84 20.09 4.92
CA SER A 286 -8.55 19.79 6.33
C SER A 286 -7.40 18.78 6.50
N ASN A 287 -7.28 17.84 5.57
CA ASN A 287 -6.45 16.64 5.70
C ASN A 287 -5.26 16.55 4.73
N SER A 288 -4.99 17.61 3.93
CA SER A 288 -3.94 17.54 2.88
C SER A 288 -2.55 17.14 3.41
N GLY A 289 -2.16 17.67 4.58
CA GLY A 289 -0.89 17.32 5.23
C GLY A 289 -0.88 15.87 5.76
N ILE A 290 -2.00 15.38 6.21
CA ILE A 290 -2.16 14.06 6.83
C ILE A 290 -2.27 12.98 5.77
N TYR A 291 -3.02 13.22 4.71
CA TYR A 291 -3.04 12.31 3.56
C TYR A 291 -1.67 12.18 2.93
N SER A 292 -0.85 13.25 2.88
CA SER A 292 0.53 13.15 2.39
C SER A 292 1.38 12.19 3.23
N VAL A 293 1.24 12.22 4.56
CA VAL A 293 1.92 11.29 5.47
C VAL A 293 1.38 9.86 5.28
N ALA A 294 0.06 9.69 5.19
CA ALA A 294 -0.54 8.37 4.96
C ALA A 294 -0.10 7.76 3.62
N TYR A 295 -0.05 8.56 2.54
CA TYR A 295 0.49 8.12 1.25
C TYR A 295 1.99 7.80 1.32
N ALA A 296 2.79 8.61 2.04
CA ALA A 296 4.21 8.32 2.24
C ALA A 296 4.43 6.97 2.95
N VAL A 297 3.64 6.67 3.98
CA VAL A 297 3.67 5.39 4.68
C VAL A 297 3.23 4.25 3.76
N ALA A 298 2.15 4.43 2.99
CA ALA A 298 1.71 3.43 2.01
C ALA A 298 2.80 3.15 0.94
N CYS A 299 3.43 4.20 0.40
CA CYS A 299 4.56 4.07 -0.53
C CYS A 299 5.74 3.32 0.10
N PHE A 300 6.05 3.59 1.38
CA PHE A 300 7.10 2.88 2.12
C PHE A 300 6.81 1.37 2.21
N PHE A 301 5.57 0.98 2.53
CA PHE A 301 5.17 -0.43 2.53
C PHE A 301 5.29 -1.08 1.14
N VAL A 302 4.90 -0.38 0.08
CA VAL A 302 5.06 -0.86 -1.31
C VAL A 302 6.54 -1.08 -1.64
N ILE A 303 7.42 -0.15 -1.26
CA ILE A 303 8.87 -0.27 -1.47
C ILE A 303 9.42 -1.49 -0.73
N ILE A 304 8.99 -1.73 0.52
CA ILE A 304 9.41 -2.91 1.29
C ILE A 304 8.98 -4.20 0.58
N VAL A 305 7.73 -4.29 0.12
CA VAL A 305 7.23 -5.47 -0.61
C VAL A 305 8.04 -5.72 -1.89
N LEU A 306 8.34 -4.66 -2.65
CA LEU A 306 9.16 -4.76 -3.86
C LEU A 306 10.60 -5.19 -3.55
N LEU A 307 11.20 -4.65 -2.48
CA LEU A 307 12.56 -5.01 -2.02
C LEU A 307 12.61 -6.48 -1.61
N VAL A 308 11.65 -6.95 -0.81
CA VAL A 308 11.55 -8.35 -0.40
C VAL A 308 11.39 -9.24 -1.63
N GLY A 309 10.50 -8.87 -2.57
CA GLY A 309 10.33 -9.59 -3.82
C GLY A 309 11.62 -9.68 -4.63
N TYR A 310 12.35 -8.58 -4.75
CA TYR A 310 13.65 -8.56 -5.42
C TYR A 310 14.68 -9.48 -4.76
N LEU A 311 14.81 -9.41 -3.42
CA LEU A 311 15.73 -10.27 -2.65
C LEU A 311 15.40 -11.76 -2.81
N LEU A 312 14.12 -12.10 -2.85
CA LEU A 312 13.67 -13.47 -3.05
C LEU A 312 13.98 -13.99 -4.46
N ILE A 313 13.76 -13.18 -5.48
CA ILE A 313 14.12 -13.52 -6.88
C ILE A 313 15.64 -13.67 -7.01
N TYR A 314 16.40 -12.75 -6.42
CA TYR A 314 17.85 -12.81 -6.41
C TYR A 314 18.37 -14.06 -5.70
N GLY A 315 17.88 -14.35 -4.50
CA GLY A 315 18.21 -15.55 -3.75
C GLY A 315 17.86 -16.83 -4.50
N TYR A 316 16.68 -16.89 -5.13
CA TYR A 316 16.28 -18.02 -5.97
C TYR A 316 17.25 -18.25 -7.15
N ARG A 317 17.60 -17.18 -7.88
CA ARG A 317 18.53 -17.28 -9.02
C ARG A 317 19.91 -17.75 -8.58
N THR A 318 20.43 -17.21 -7.49
CA THR A 318 21.72 -17.59 -6.92
C THR A 318 21.72 -19.04 -6.46
N MET A 319 20.68 -19.47 -5.74
CA MET A 319 20.55 -20.85 -5.28
C MET A 319 20.41 -21.84 -6.44
N LYS A 320 19.66 -21.50 -7.49
CA LYS A 320 19.56 -22.32 -8.70
C LYS A 320 20.93 -22.48 -9.39
N LYS A 321 21.69 -21.39 -9.54
CA LYS A 321 23.04 -21.41 -10.13
C LYS A 321 24.00 -22.26 -9.29
N ASN A 322 24.00 -22.07 -7.97
CA ASN A 322 24.86 -22.83 -7.07
C ASN A 322 24.53 -24.33 -7.08
N ASN A 323 23.23 -24.68 -7.08
CA ASN A 323 22.81 -26.08 -7.18
C ASN A 323 23.24 -26.71 -8.52
N GLN A 324 23.14 -25.98 -9.62
CA GLN A 324 23.58 -26.45 -10.91
C GLN A 324 25.09 -26.71 -10.91
N GLN A 325 25.89 -25.81 -10.38
CA GLN A 325 27.33 -25.99 -10.22
C GLN A 325 27.68 -27.20 -9.32
N LEU A 326 26.93 -27.37 -8.20
CA LEU A 326 27.11 -28.53 -7.33
C LEU A 326 26.78 -29.84 -8.05
N MET A 327 25.73 -29.87 -8.87
CA MET A 327 25.38 -31.03 -9.69
C MET A 327 26.45 -31.32 -10.74
N ASP A 328 26.96 -30.30 -11.43
CA ASP A 328 28.02 -30.44 -12.40
C ASP A 328 29.30 -31.01 -11.74
N PHE A 329 29.66 -30.50 -10.55
CA PHE A 329 30.82 -31.03 -9.79
C PHE A 329 30.60 -32.46 -9.28
N ALA A 330 29.39 -32.83 -8.94
CA ALA A 330 29.08 -34.17 -8.44
C ALA A 330 29.04 -35.22 -9.52
N TYR A 331 28.64 -34.83 -10.75
CA TYR A 331 28.30 -35.81 -11.82
C TYR A 331 29.14 -35.72 -13.08
N LEU A 332 29.82 -34.61 -13.32
CA LEU A 332 30.63 -34.45 -14.53
C LEU A 332 32.12 -34.43 -14.21
N ASP A 333 32.94 -34.92 -15.16
CA ASP A 333 34.38 -34.70 -15.15
C ASP A 333 34.68 -33.25 -15.50
N ARG A 334 35.43 -32.57 -14.64
CA ARG A 334 35.71 -31.13 -14.77
C ARG A 334 36.45 -30.73 -16.06
N LEU A 335 37.20 -31.64 -16.63
CA LEU A 335 37.96 -31.33 -17.80
C LEU A 335 37.17 -31.60 -19.09
N THR A 336 36.58 -32.77 -19.20
CA THR A 336 35.96 -33.23 -20.44
C THR A 336 34.48 -32.94 -20.56
N GLY A 337 33.79 -32.67 -19.41
CA GLY A 337 32.35 -32.40 -19.37
C GLY A 337 31.45 -33.62 -19.55
N ILE A 338 32.00 -34.81 -19.79
CA ILE A 338 31.24 -36.06 -19.77
C ILE A 338 31.04 -36.56 -18.34
N TYR A 339 30.27 -37.63 -18.11
CA TYR A 339 30.07 -38.15 -16.77
C TYR A 339 31.38 -38.50 -16.08
N ASN A 340 31.45 -38.28 -14.77
CA ASN A 340 32.49 -38.86 -13.93
C ASN A 340 32.11 -40.32 -13.56
N LEU A 341 33.04 -41.03 -12.93
CA LEU A 341 32.85 -42.44 -12.58
C LEU A 341 31.65 -42.64 -11.62
N ASN A 342 31.40 -41.70 -10.68
CA ASN A 342 30.30 -41.80 -9.75
C ASN A 342 28.93 -41.78 -10.47
N ARG A 343 28.75 -40.81 -11.38
CA ARG A 343 27.48 -40.70 -12.13
C ARG A 343 27.31 -41.87 -13.09
N PHE A 344 28.38 -42.28 -13.72
CA PHE A 344 28.40 -43.46 -14.59
C PHE A 344 27.93 -44.70 -13.80
N GLY A 345 28.47 -44.93 -12.59
CA GLY A 345 28.10 -46.04 -11.75
C GLY A 345 26.62 -46.02 -11.37
N GLU A 346 26.09 -44.84 -10.93
CA GLU A 346 24.67 -44.69 -10.59
C GLU A 346 23.73 -45.04 -11.76
N LEU A 347 24.04 -44.54 -12.96
CA LEU A 347 23.20 -44.74 -14.14
C LEU A 347 23.37 -46.19 -14.68
N ALA A 348 24.60 -46.69 -14.72
CA ALA A 348 24.83 -48.05 -15.16
C ALA A 348 24.12 -49.09 -14.27
N HIS A 349 24.07 -48.91 -12.94
CA HIS A 349 23.29 -49.75 -12.07
C HIS A 349 21.79 -49.76 -12.39
N GLN A 350 21.22 -48.62 -12.74
CA GLN A 350 19.82 -48.53 -13.17
C GLN A 350 19.58 -49.32 -14.46
N HIS A 351 20.50 -49.18 -15.46
CA HIS A 351 20.40 -49.89 -16.72
C HIS A 351 20.63 -51.42 -16.57
N ILE A 352 21.49 -51.87 -15.66
CA ILE A 352 21.71 -53.30 -15.38
C ILE A 352 20.43 -53.94 -14.74
N GLU A 353 19.66 -53.19 -13.99
CA GLU A 353 18.36 -53.68 -13.47
C GLU A 353 17.34 -53.92 -14.61
N GLU A 354 17.40 -53.09 -15.66
CA GLU A 354 16.51 -53.16 -16.83
C GLU A 354 16.96 -54.14 -17.90
N HIS A 355 18.30 -54.32 -18.06
CA HIS A 355 18.90 -55.16 -19.08
C HIS A 355 19.74 -56.28 -18.44
N SER A 356 19.56 -57.50 -18.88
CA SER A 356 20.27 -58.68 -18.34
C SER A 356 21.70 -58.82 -18.89
N GLU A 357 21.98 -58.21 -20.05
CA GLU A 357 23.25 -58.28 -20.74
C GLU A 357 23.77 -56.89 -21.10
N TYR A 358 25.07 -56.69 -21.00
CA TYR A 358 25.73 -55.44 -21.36
C TYR A 358 27.22 -55.65 -21.61
N ALA A 359 27.91 -54.67 -22.17
CA ALA A 359 29.37 -54.70 -22.30
C ALA A 359 29.98 -53.42 -21.67
N ILE A 360 31.16 -53.57 -21.09
CA ILE A 360 32.01 -52.47 -20.65
C ILE A 360 33.24 -52.41 -21.56
N ALA A 361 33.46 -51.24 -22.15
CA ALA A 361 34.71 -50.94 -22.82
C ALA A 361 35.54 -49.99 -21.98
N ALA A 362 36.74 -50.35 -21.61
CA ALA A 362 37.76 -49.54 -20.99
C ALA A 362 38.73 -49.05 -22.03
N LEU A 363 38.93 -47.73 -22.13
CA LEU A 363 39.77 -47.09 -23.15
C LEU A 363 40.86 -46.25 -22.47
N ASN A 364 42.06 -46.24 -23.08
CA ASN A 364 43.18 -45.47 -22.57
C ASN A 364 44.05 -44.94 -23.72
N VAL A 365 44.61 -43.76 -23.56
CA VAL A 365 45.53 -43.16 -24.56
C VAL A 365 46.92 -43.77 -24.43
N ARG A 366 47.42 -44.39 -25.49
CA ARG A 366 48.77 -44.96 -25.44
C ARG A 366 49.84 -43.90 -25.26
N LYS A 367 50.72 -44.13 -24.28
CA LYS A 367 51.86 -43.25 -23.96
C LYS A 367 51.42 -41.80 -23.62
N PHE A 368 50.25 -41.61 -23.00
CA PHE A 368 49.73 -40.29 -22.62
C PHE A 368 50.70 -39.44 -21.79
N LYS A 369 51.51 -40.08 -20.94
CA LYS A 369 52.56 -39.41 -20.17
C LYS A 369 53.57 -38.68 -21.09
N PHE A 370 53.98 -39.28 -22.17
CA PHE A 370 54.88 -38.63 -23.13
C PHE A 370 54.23 -37.52 -23.93
N ILE A 371 52.92 -37.61 -24.19
CA ILE A 371 52.18 -36.56 -24.83
C ILE A 371 52.18 -35.33 -23.89
N ASN A 372 51.94 -35.55 -22.61
CA ASN A 372 51.93 -34.48 -21.58
C ASN A 372 53.33 -33.85 -21.40
N GLU A 373 54.42 -34.68 -21.45
CA GLU A 373 55.82 -34.21 -21.33
C GLU A 373 56.25 -33.40 -22.53
N ILE A 374 55.91 -33.82 -23.71
CA ILE A 374 56.39 -33.23 -24.98
C ILE A 374 55.58 -32.01 -25.40
N PHE A 375 54.24 -32.07 -25.28
CA PHE A 375 53.34 -31.06 -25.82
C PHE A 375 52.76 -30.17 -24.71
N GLY A 376 53.02 -30.48 -23.44
CA GLY A 376 52.53 -29.76 -22.28
C GLY A 376 51.12 -30.13 -21.89
N LYS A 377 50.77 -29.76 -20.63
CA LYS A 377 49.49 -30.10 -20.01
C LYS A 377 48.27 -29.57 -20.78
N GLU A 378 48.37 -28.36 -21.31
CA GLU A 378 47.22 -27.73 -22.00
C GLU A 378 46.82 -28.49 -23.27
N GLN A 379 47.80 -28.98 -24.04
CA GLN A 379 47.53 -29.79 -25.24
C GLN A 379 47.01 -31.19 -24.87
N ALA A 380 47.57 -31.79 -23.82
CA ALA A 380 47.07 -33.06 -23.28
C ALA A 380 45.63 -32.96 -22.81
N ASP A 381 45.27 -31.85 -22.10
CA ASP A 381 43.92 -31.59 -21.64
C ASP A 381 42.93 -31.36 -22.80
N ARG A 382 43.32 -30.63 -23.85
CA ARG A 382 42.54 -30.49 -25.09
C ARG A 382 42.30 -31.84 -25.79
N LEU A 383 43.32 -32.70 -25.82
CA LEU A 383 43.19 -34.04 -26.35
C LEU A 383 42.15 -34.87 -25.59
N LEU A 384 42.18 -34.83 -24.25
CA LEU A 384 41.20 -35.55 -23.44
C LEU A 384 39.77 -35.02 -23.65
N CYS A 385 39.57 -33.70 -23.75
CA CYS A 385 38.29 -33.10 -24.10
C CYS A 385 37.80 -33.56 -25.49
N TYR A 386 38.70 -33.62 -26.44
CA TYR A 386 38.42 -34.10 -27.79
C TYR A 386 37.96 -35.55 -27.79
N ILE A 387 38.70 -36.44 -27.10
CA ILE A 387 38.35 -37.87 -26.96
C ILE A 387 36.99 -38.00 -26.29
N GLY A 388 36.76 -37.31 -25.15
CA GLY A 388 35.49 -37.34 -24.43
C GLY A 388 34.32 -36.97 -25.33
N ARG A 389 34.49 -35.94 -26.19
CA ARG A 389 33.44 -35.52 -27.15
C ARG A 389 33.14 -36.62 -28.15
N ILE A 390 34.19 -37.21 -28.82
CA ILE A 390 33.98 -38.28 -29.81
C ILE A 390 33.31 -39.49 -29.16
N LEU A 391 33.72 -39.89 -27.97
CA LEU A 391 33.09 -41.01 -27.27
C LEU A 391 31.64 -40.72 -27.00
N ASN A 392 31.32 -39.52 -26.50
CA ASN A 392 29.94 -39.10 -26.17
C ASN A 392 29.05 -39.00 -27.42
N ASP A 393 29.60 -38.53 -28.55
CA ASP A 393 28.85 -38.39 -29.81
C ASP A 393 28.59 -39.77 -30.50
N ASN A 394 29.23 -40.85 -30.03
CA ASN A 394 29.11 -42.19 -30.60
C ASN A 394 28.45 -43.22 -29.67
N ILE A 395 27.84 -42.78 -28.55
CA ILE A 395 26.95 -43.61 -27.74
C ILE A 395 25.54 -43.59 -28.29
N LYS A 396 24.79 -44.68 -28.08
CA LYS A 396 23.35 -44.81 -28.39
C LYS A 396 22.50 -44.52 -27.16
N ASP A 397 21.16 -44.38 -27.34
CA ASP A 397 20.23 -44.25 -26.23
C ASP A 397 20.37 -45.41 -25.23
N GLY A 398 20.48 -45.10 -23.95
CA GLY A 398 20.71 -46.07 -22.88
C GLY A 398 22.16 -46.46 -22.66
N GLU A 399 23.10 -46.04 -23.52
CA GLU A 399 24.52 -46.22 -23.32
C GLU A 399 25.15 -45.04 -22.58
N LEU A 400 26.29 -45.27 -21.91
CA LEU A 400 26.94 -44.25 -21.09
C LEU A 400 28.43 -44.16 -21.42
N VAL A 401 28.99 -42.97 -21.21
CA VAL A 401 30.44 -42.77 -21.27
C VAL A 401 30.88 -41.95 -20.06
N CYS A 402 32.00 -42.30 -19.48
CA CYS A 402 32.63 -41.51 -18.42
C CYS A 402 34.14 -41.44 -18.58
N ARG A 403 34.70 -40.46 -17.88
CA ARG A 403 36.12 -40.43 -17.60
C ARG A 403 36.37 -40.74 -16.13
N ASP A 404 37.25 -41.69 -15.85
CA ASP A 404 37.61 -42.05 -14.49
C ASP A 404 38.75 -41.14 -13.96
N SER A 405 39.94 -41.34 -14.50
CA SER A 405 41.14 -40.62 -14.06
C SER A 405 42.14 -40.54 -15.20
N ALA A 406 42.96 -39.50 -15.18
CA ALA A 406 44.01 -39.28 -16.18
C ALA A 406 43.52 -39.43 -17.64
N ASP A 407 43.83 -40.52 -18.29
CA ASP A 407 43.50 -40.82 -19.66
C ASP A 407 42.64 -42.10 -19.84
N VAL A 408 41.96 -42.52 -18.75
CA VAL A 408 41.07 -43.69 -18.73
C VAL A 408 39.60 -43.25 -18.90
N PHE A 409 38.95 -43.86 -19.89
CA PHE A 409 37.53 -43.70 -20.18
C PHE A 409 36.81 -45.05 -20.09
N TYR A 410 35.54 -45.03 -19.67
CA TYR A 410 34.69 -46.22 -19.76
C TYR A 410 33.46 -45.93 -20.59
N MET A 411 33.01 -46.93 -21.35
CA MET A 411 31.72 -46.92 -22.03
C MET A 411 30.90 -48.11 -21.52
N PHE A 412 29.63 -47.87 -21.17
CA PHE A 412 28.64 -48.89 -20.96
C PHE A 412 27.84 -49.02 -22.25
N LEU A 413 27.80 -50.21 -22.81
CA LEU A 413 27.22 -50.52 -24.10
C LEU A 413 26.14 -51.60 -23.96
N LEU A 414 25.03 -51.41 -24.65
CA LEU A 414 23.93 -52.38 -24.66
C LEU A 414 24.14 -53.53 -25.67
N GLU A 415 25.08 -53.35 -26.57
CA GLU A 415 25.48 -54.39 -27.52
C GLU A 415 26.43 -55.38 -26.84
N THR A 416 26.23 -56.69 -27.03
CA THR A 416 27.05 -57.74 -26.43
C THR A 416 27.69 -58.68 -27.48
N GLU A 417 27.24 -58.59 -28.75
CA GLU A 417 27.83 -59.44 -29.84
C GLU A 417 29.24 -58.97 -30.15
N LYS A 418 30.19 -59.89 -29.98
CA LYS A 418 31.61 -59.60 -30.13
C LYS A 418 32.01 -58.99 -31.48
N ASN A 419 31.44 -59.46 -32.57
CA ASN A 419 31.76 -58.97 -33.92
C ASN A 419 31.27 -57.56 -34.15
N ILE A 420 30.04 -57.22 -33.62
CA ILE A 420 29.44 -55.93 -33.75
C ILE A 420 30.21 -54.91 -32.88
N LEU A 421 30.51 -55.28 -31.62
CA LEU A 421 31.33 -54.46 -30.72
C LEU A 421 32.73 -54.18 -31.31
N GLU A 422 33.36 -55.19 -31.86
CA GLU A 422 34.71 -55.06 -32.48
C GLU A 422 34.69 -54.03 -33.61
N VAL A 423 33.76 -54.14 -34.54
CA VAL A 423 33.64 -53.22 -35.68
C VAL A 423 33.38 -51.83 -35.19
N ARG A 424 32.35 -51.64 -34.31
CA ARG A 424 31.94 -50.33 -33.79
C ARG A 424 33.09 -49.65 -33.04
N LEU A 425 33.72 -50.34 -32.12
CA LEU A 425 34.78 -49.73 -31.31
C LEU A 425 36.04 -49.45 -32.16
N LYS A 426 36.36 -50.26 -33.15
CA LYS A 426 37.42 -49.95 -34.15
C LYS A 426 37.12 -48.68 -34.92
N GLU A 427 35.85 -48.48 -35.33
CA GLU A 427 35.43 -47.24 -36.00
C GLU A 427 35.57 -46.02 -35.10
N ILE A 428 35.21 -46.14 -33.84
CA ILE A 428 35.36 -45.04 -32.84
C ILE A 428 36.83 -44.71 -32.62
N LEU A 429 37.69 -45.74 -32.45
CA LEU A 429 39.11 -45.55 -32.26
C LEU A 429 39.75 -44.91 -33.50
N GLU A 430 39.32 -45.30 -34.72
CA GLU A 430 39.79 -44.73 -35.98
C GLU A 430 39.35 -43.29 -36.19
N LYS A 431 38.10 -42.94 -35.79
CA LYS A 431 37.60 -41.53 -35.72
C LYS A 431 38.50 -40.70 -34.83
N ILE A 432 38.86 -41.19 -33.64
CA ILE A 432 39.76 -40.50 -32.72
C ILE A 432 41.11 -40.27 -33.34
N ARG A 433 41.60 -41.26 -34.05
CA ARG A 433 42.91 -41.22 -34.73
C ARG A 433 42.97 -40.28 -35.92
N THR A 434 41.94 -40.25 -36.76
CA THR A 434 41.95 -39.51 -38.04
C THR A 434 41.57 -38.01 -37.79
N SER A 435 40.65 -37.71 -36.99
CA SER A 435 40.28 -36.33 -36.74
C SER A 435 41.30 -35.54 -35.91
N SER A 436 42.23 -36.20 -35.23
CA SER A 436 43.41 -35.56 -34.62
C SER A 436 44.37 -34.93 -35.61
N ASN A 437 44.34 -35.36 -36.90
CA ASN A 437 45.19 -34.81 -37.94
C ASN A 437 44.75 -33.41 -38.44
N ASP A 438 43.47 -33.03 -38.24
CA ASP A 438 42.92 -31.72 -38.67
C ASP A 438 43.33 -30.56 -37.76
N SER A 439 43.79 -30.81 -36.55
CA SER A 439 44.18 -29.83 -35.56
C SER A 439 45.68 -29.59 -35.46
N ASN A 440 46.39 -29.30 -36.55
CA ASN A 440 47.79 -28.81 -36.57
C ASN A 440 48.79 -29.54 -35.63
N SER A 441 48.43 -30.72 -35.11
CA SER A 441 49.30 -31.52 -34.25
C SER A 441 49.86 -32.71 -35.05
N ASN A 442 51.15 -32.68 -35.31
CA ASN A 442 51.91 -33.76 -35.99
C ASN A 442 51.97 -35.09 -35.19
N TYR A 443 51.06 -35.35 -34.28
CA TYR A 443 51.04 -36.51 -33.41
C TYR A 443 49.83 -37.40 -33.68
N ARG A 444 50.11 -38.67 -34.05
CA ARG A 444 49.06 -39.69 -34.24
C ARG A 444 48.65 -40.28 -32.90
N ILE A 445 47.44 -40.00 -32.51
CA ILE A 445 46.82 -40.52 -31.26
C ILE A 445 46.52 -42.01 -31.49
N THR A 446 47.01 -42.85 -30.58
CA THR A 446 46.64 -44.24 -30.54
C THR A 446 46.03 -44.60 -29.20
N MET A 447 44.89 -45.20 -29.24
CA MET A 447 44.18 -45.66 -28.01
C MET A 447 44.26 -47.19 -27.91
N SER A 448 44.25 -47.72 -26.73
CA SER A 448 43.97 -49.10 -26.39
C SER A 448 42.58 -49.27 -25.88
N CYS A 449 41.90 -50.36 -26.14
CA CYS A 449 40.60 -50.71 -25.71
C CYS A 449 40.54 -52.15 -25.17
N GLY A 450 40.00 -52.30 -23.96
CA GLY A 450 39.68 -53.61 -23.39
C GLY A 450 38.16 -53.72 -23.20
N ILE A 451 37.61 -54.88 -23.59
CA ILE A 451 36.14 -55.10 -23.57
C ILE A 451 35.84 -56.33 -22.71
N ALA A 452 34.81 -56.17 -21.86
CA ALA A 452 34.21 -57.27 -21.13
C ALA A 452 32.70 -57.29 -21.36
N THR A 453 32.18 -58.41 -21.82
CA THR A 453 30.76 -58.66 -21.93
C THR A 453 30.26 -59.27 -20.61
N ALA A 454 29.11 -58.84 -20.14
CA ALA A 454 28.49 -59.31 -18.93
C ALA A 454 27.13 -59.94 -19.25
N THR A 455 26.85 -61.04 -18.61
CA THR A 455 25.59 -61.79 -18.69
C THR A 455 25.01 -61.95 -17.27
N ASP A 456 23.72 -62.27 -17.18
CA ASP A 456 23.04 -62.60 -15.90
C ASP A 456 23.16 -61.50 -14.81
N LYS A 457 23.09 -60.22 -15.23
CA LYS A 457 23.18 -59.06 -14.30
C LYS A 457 24.48 -59.02 -13.49
N GLN A 458 25.58 -59.44 -14.09
CA GLN A 458 26.91 -59.34 -13.47
C GLN A 458 27.12 -57.93 -12.87
N GLU A 459 27.74 -57.89 -11.70
CA GLU A 459 28.01 -56.61 -11.02
C GLU A 459 28.95 -55.73 -11.88
N LEU A 460 28.56 -54.42 -12.02
CA LEU A 460 29.30 -53.45 -12.80
C LEU A 460 30.81 -53.41 -12.49
N LYS A 461 31.16 -53.48 -11.18
CA LYS A 461 32.55 -53.44 -10.72
C LYS A 461 33.38 -54.60 -11.24
N VAL A 462 32.78 -55.80 -11.31
CA VAL A 462 33.43 -56.98 -11.84
C VAL A 462 33.68 -56.82 -13.33
N SER A 463 32.67 -56.35 -14.09
CA SER A 463 32.77 -56.12 -15.54
C SER A 463 33.79 -55.00 -15.85
N MET A 464 33.86 -53.94 -15.07
CA MET A 464 34.92 -52.93 -15.20
C MET A 464 36.31 -53.48 -14.94
N THR A 465 36.46 -54.32 -13.90
CA THR A 465 37.76 -55.01 -13.63
C THR A 465 38.20 -55.90 -14.80
N HIS A 466 37.27 -56.67 -15.37
CA HIS A 466 37.51 -57.50 -16.52
C HIS A 466 37.90 -56.69 -17.76
N ALA A 467 37.20 -55.55 -17.99
CA ALA A 467 37.54 -54.63 -19.10
C ALA A 467 38.92 -53.99 -18.91
N MET A 468 39.28 -53.62 -17.68
CA MET A 468 40.63 -53.11 -17.38
C MET A 468 41.71 -54.13 -17.58
N PHE A 469 41.51 -55.42 -17.21
CA PHE A 469 42.44 -56.50 -17.49
C PHE A 469 42.64 -56.66 -19.01
N ALA A 470 41.56 -56.67 -19.77
CA ALA A 470 41.66 -56.76 -21.25
C ALA A 470 42.37 -55.54 -21.84
N LEU A 471 42.15 -54.33 -21.26
CA LEU A 471 42.85 -53.12 -21.65
C LEU A 471 44.36 -53.21 -21.42
N GLU A 472 44.82 -53.80 -20.33
CA GLU A 472 46.24 -53.98 -20.02
C GLU A 472 46.89 -54.85 -21.01
N ILE A 473 46.26 -55.97 -21.42
CA ILE A 473 46.73 -56.86 -22.48
C ILE A 473 46.80 -56.10 -23.81
N SER A 474 45.78 -55.32 -24.15
CA SER A 474 45.81 -54.49 -25.38
C SER A 474 46.97 -53.47 -25.38
N LYS A 475 47.32 -52.87 -24.23
CA LYS A 475 48.45 -51.92 -24.10
C LYS A 475 49.79 -52.56 -24.43
N ASN A 476 49.98 -53.83 -24.01
CA ASN A 476 51.21 -54.61 -24.22
C ASN A 476 51.35 -55.16 -25.66
N SER A 477 50.25 -55.13 -26.45
CA SER A 477 50.24 -55.56 -27.83
C SER A 477 50.48 -54.40 -28.81
N PHE A 478 51.53 -54.36 -29.57
CA PHE A 478 51.81 -53.34 -30.59
C PHE A 478 50.88 -53.38 -31.81
N LYS A 479 50.26 -54.52 -32.07
CA LYS A 479 49.48 -54.74 -33.30
C LYS A 479 47.98 -54.73 -33.10
N ILE A 480 47.49 -54.91 -31.89
CA ILE A 480 46.05 -55.07 -31.57
C ILE A 480 45.60 -54.00 -30.66
N PRO A 481 44.83 -53.00 -31.15
CA PRO A 481 44.36 -51.88 -30.30
C PRO A 481 43.15 -52.23 -29.42
N LEU A 482 42.54 -53.41 -29.62
CA LEU A 482 41.35 -53.87 -28.96
C LEU A 482 41.49 -55.33 -28.53
N TRP A 483 41.09 -55.59 -27.25
CA TRP A 483 41.14 -56.93 -26.69
C TRP A 483 39.86 -57.27 -25.91
N PHE A 484 39.35 -58.48 -26.10
CA PHE A 484 38.20 -58.93 -25.27
C PHE A 484 38.72 -59.70 -24.05
N PHE A 485 38.04 -59.56 -22.95
CA PHE A 485 38.33 -60.27 -21.71
C PHE A 485 38.28 -61.79 -21.97
N ASP A 486 39.30 -62.47 -21.51
CA ASP A 486 39.46 -63.94 -21.59
C ASP A 486 39.68 -64.46 -20.16
N ALA A 487 38.70 -65.20 -19.65
CA ALA A 487 38.70 -65.71 -18.26
C ALA A 487 39.83 -66.71 -18.02
N ALA A 488 40.18 -67.56 -19.07
CA ALA A 488 41.26 -68.51 -18.94
C ALA A 488 42.63 -67.83 -18.85
N LEU A 489 42.82 -66.79 -19.64
CA LEU A 489 44.04 -65.98 -19.60
C LEU A 489 44.13 -65.16 -18.27
N HIS A 490 43.02 -64.67 -17.78
CA HIS A 490 42.99 -63.96 -16.48
C HIS A 490 43.37 -64.83 -15.31
N GLU A 491 42.90 -66.12 -15.27
CA GLU A 491 43.26 -67.03 -14.21
C GLU A 491 44.75 -67.48 -14.33
N GLN A 492 45.24 -67.62 -15.54
CA GLN A 492 46.65 -67.94 -15.78
C GLN A 492 47.58 -66.79 -15.29
N GLU A 493 47.23 -65.51 -15.58
CA GLU A 493 48.02 -64.36 -15.14
C GLU A 493 47.94 -64.20 -13.60
N LYS A 494 46.79 -64.46 -12.96
CA LYS A 494 46.67 -64.49 -11.49
C LYS A 494 47.60 -65.55 -10.89
N MET A 495 47.62 -66.75 -11.49
CA MET A 495 48.50 -67.81 -11.04
C MET A 495 49.97 -67.46 -11.17
N ASN A 496 50.34 -66.83 -12.27
CA ASN A 496 51.72 -66.36 -12.50
C ASN A 496 52.15 -65.33 -11.46
N ASP A 497 51.28 -64.28 -11.22
CA ASP A 497 51.55 -63.27 -10.21
C ASP A 497 51.62 -63.85 -8.78
N TYR A 498 50.76 -64.82 -8.47
CA TYR A 498 50.85 -65.57 -7.22
C TYR A 498 52.16 -66.30 -7.04
N ILE A 499 52.62 -66.99 -8.09
CA ILE A 499 53.88 -67.71 -8.11
C ILE A 499 55.05 -66.75 -7.93
N GLU A 500 55.11 -65.64 -8.72
CA GLU A 500 56.17 -64.65 -8.60
C GLU A 500 56.28 -64.03 -7.18
N ARG A 501 55.14 -63.74 -6.51
CA ARG A 501 55.13 -63.16 -5.17
C ARG A 501 55.48 -64.15 -4.05
N HIS A 502 55.36 -65.43 -4.28
CA HIS A 502 55.53 -66.43 -3.24
C HIS A 502 56.73 -67.37 -3.45
N MET A 503 57.42 -67.27 -4.56
CA MET A 503 58.59 -68.09 -4.90
C MET A 503 59.93 -67.35 -4.80
N TYR A 504 59.92 -66.10 -4.33
CA TYR A 504 61.14 -65.36 -4.01
C TYR A 504 61.21 -64.93 -2.56
#